data_1854e5086e08fad1cb5d69fb9de39536
#
_entry.id   1854e5086e08fad1cb5d69fb9de39536
#
_cell.length_a   1.000
_cell.length_b   1.000
_cell.length_c   1.000
_cell.angle_alpha   90.00
_cell.angle_beta   90.00
_cell.angle_gamma   90.00
#
_symmetry.space_group_name_H-M   'P 1'
#
loop_
_entity.id
_entity.type
_entity.pdbx_description
1 polymer ?
#
loop_
_entity_poly.entity_id
_entity_poly.type
_entity_poly.pdbx_seq_one_letter_code
_entity_poly.pdbx_strand_id
1 'polypeptide(L)'
;MEYSVNSAEWHFQNILKELGEDTSREGLLETPKRYIKFMREFLEEKEFNFTTFDSEGTDEMIIQTNIPFYSLCEHHVAPFFGVGHIAYIPNKKIVGLSKLARCLDLYANKLQNQERITTQVAERLMLELDAKGVAVVLKAQHLCMCMRGVKKHDTWTITSKLIGAFKEDDKARNEFLNMIK
;
A
#
# COMPACT_ATOMS: atom_id res chain seq x y z
N MET A 1 -27.35 -21.69 6.36
CA MET A 1 -27.11 -21.32 4.93
C MET A 1 -26.07 -22.28 4.39
N GLU A 2 -26.37 -23.00 3.33
CA GLU A 2 -25.42 -23.90 2.68
C GLU A 2 -24.79 -23.18 1.47
N TYR A 3 -23.47 -23.16 1.44
CA TYR A 3 -22.73 -22.62 0.29
C TYR A 3 -22.53 -23.72 -0.77
N SER A 4 -22.52 -23.32 -2.03
CA SER A 4 -22.23 -24.25 -3.13
C SER A 4 -20.88 -24.94 -2.92
N VAL A 5 -20.86 -26.27 -3.04
CA VAL A 5 -19.63 -27.06 -2.89
C VAL A 5 -18.55 -26.56 -3.84
N ASN A 6 -17.32 -26.43 -3.34
CA ASN A 6 -16.16 -25.87 -4.03
C ASN A 6 -16.25 -24.36 -4.35
N SER A 7 -17.23 -23.62 -3.81
CA SER A 7 -17.17 -22.15 -3.83
C SER A 7 -16.12 -21.63 -2.84
N ALA A 8 -15.62 -20.42 -3.06
CA ALA A 8 -14.69 -19.78 -2.14
C ALA A 8 -15.27 -19.66 -0.72
N GLU A 9 -16.57 -19.35 -0.62
CA GLU A 9 -17.31 -19.29 0.63
C GLU A 9 -17.38 -20.65 1.33
N TRP A 10 -17.61 -21.72 0.58
CA TRP A 10 -17.60 -23.09 1.11
C TRP A 10 -16.23 -23.47 1.66
N HIS A 11 -15.16 -23.19 0.93
CA HIS A 11 -13.79 -23.44 1.40
C HIS A 11 -13.48 -22.66 2.68
N PHE A 12 -13.85 -21.40 2.71
CA PHE A 12 -13.62 -20.58 3.90
C PHE A 12 -14.44 -21.06 5.11
N GLN A 13 -15.69 -21.49 4.91
CA GLN A 13 -16.49 -22.11 5.97
C GLN A 13 -15.82 -23.37 6.54
N ASN A 14 -15.25 -24.21 5.67
CA ASN A 14 -14.55 -25.41 6.12
C ASN A 14 -13.26 -25.08 6.88
N ILE A 15 -12.50 -24.06 6.45
CA ILE A 15 -11.35 -23.57 7.23
C ILE A 15 -11.78 -23.18 8.65
N LEU A 16 -12.87 -22.44 8.82
CA LEU A 16 -13.37 -22.06 10.14
C LEU A 16 -13.73 -23.28 11.01
N LYS A 17 -14.38 -24.31 10.40
CA LYS A 17 -14.70 -25.57 11.09
C LYS A 17 -13.44 -26.31 11.55
N GLU A 18 -12.44 -26.43 10.67
CA GLU A 18 -11.16 -27.07 10.99
C GLU A 18 -10.39 -26.32 12.11
N LEU A 19 -10.60 -25.02 12.22
CA LEU A 19 -10.06 -24.19 13.30
C LEU A 19 -10.89 -24.27 14.61
N GLY A 20 -11.96 -25.08 14.64
CA GLY A 20 -12.79 -25.32 15.81
C GLY A 20 -13.94 -24.34 16.02
N GLU A 21 -14.28 -23.52 15.02
CA GLU A 21 -15.38 -22.58 15.10
C GLU A 21 -16.73 -23.24 14.80
N ASP A 22 -17.75 -22.94 15.61
CA ASP A 22 -19.13 -23.31 15.31
C ASP A 22 -19.73 -22.38 14.26
N THR A 23 -19.66 -22.81 13.01
CA THR A 23 -20.17 -22.03 11.86
C THR A 23 -21.70 -21.97 11.78
N SER A 24 -22.44 -22.67 12.68
CA SER A 24 -23.91 -22.61 12.76
C SER A 24 -24.42 -21.46 13.61
N ARG A 25 -23.58 -20.86 14.46
CA ARG A 25 -23.98 -19.72 15.29
C ARG A 25 -24.30 -18.49 14.43
N GLU A 26 -25.32 -17.74 14.83
CA GLU A 26 -25.88 -16.61 14.09
C GLU A 26 -24.79 -15.63 13.56
N GLY A 27 -23.83 -15.27 14.39
CA GLY A 27 -22.75 -14.34 14.04
C GLY A 27 -21.82 -14.84 12.93
N LEU A 28 -21.74 -16.16 12.66
CA LEU A 28 -20.86 -16.76 11.65
C LEU A 28 -21.58 -17.23 10.38
N LEU A 29 -22.91 -17.25 10.35
CA LEU A 29 -23.67 -17.74 9.19
C LEU A 29 -23.30 -17.02 7.89
N GLU A 30 -23.12 -15.71 7.94
CA GLU A 30 -22.78 -14.86 6.79
C GLU A 30 -21.27 -14.57 6.67
N THR A 31 -20.46 -15.02 7.62
CA THR A 31 -19.02 -14.66 7.66
C THR A 31 -18.27 -15.13 6.41
N PRO A 32 -18.47 -16.36 5.88
CA PRO A 32 -17.77 -16.77 4.66
C PRO A 32 -18.05 -15.83 3.48
N LYS A 33 -19.31 -15.48 3.27
CA LYS A 33 -19.72 -14.55 2.19
C LYS A 33 -19.10 -13.16 2.36
N ARG A 34 -19.15 -12.62 3.60
CA ARG A 34 -18.59 -11.31 3.92
C ARG A 34 -17.09 -11.26 3.74
N TYR A 35 -16.40 -12.33 4.19
CA TYR A 35 -14.94 -12.40 4.07
C TYR A 35 -14.50 -12.51 2.61
N ILE A 36 -15.12 -13.35 1.81
CA ILE A 36 -14.80 -13.48 0.39
C ILE A 36 -15.09 -12.18 -0.37
N LYS A 37 -16.21 -11.50 -0.04
CA LYS A 37 -16.51 -10.19 -0.61
C LYS A 37 -15.42 -9.17 -0.25
N PHE A 38 -15.03 -9.10 1.01
CA PHE A 38 -13.94 -8.22 1.47
C PHE A 38 -12.64 -8.50 0.72
N MET A 39 -12.26 -9.78 0.59
CA MET A 39 -11.03 -10.16 -0.11
C MET A 39 -11.07 -9.77 -1.60
N ARG A 40 -12.19 -9.99 -2.27
CA ARG A 40 -12.36 -9.58 -3.67
C ARG A 40 -12.27 -8.07 -3.85
N GLU A 41 -12.98 -7.32 -3.03
CA GLU A 41 -12.97 -5.85 -3.07
C GLU A 41 -11.58 -5.28 -2.80
N PHE A 42 -10.84 -5.89 -1.85
CA PHE A 42 -9.50 -5.45 -1.50
C PHE A 42 -8.46 -5.80 -2.57
N LEU A 43 -8.56 -7.00 -3.17
CA LEU A 43 -7.59 -7.51 -4.15
C LEU A 43 -7.95 -7.16 -5.60
N GLU A 44 -9.07 -6.47 -5.83
CA GLU A 44 -9.48 -6.04 -7.16
C GLU A 44 -8.45 -5.07 -7.77
N GLU A 45 -8.00 -5.39 -8.97
CA GLU A 45 -7.12 -4.47 -9.70
C GLU A 45 -7.89 -3.23 -10.12
N LYS A 46 -7.45 -2.09 -9.59
CA LYS A 46 -8.01 -0.78 -9.95
C LYS A 46 -7.15 -0.15 -11.02
N GLU A 47 -7.67 -0.09 -12.23
CA GLU A 47 -7.02 0.69 -13.29
C GLU A 47 -7.08 2.17 -12.94
N PHE A 48 -5.95 2.86 -13.13
CA PHE A 48 -5.96 4.32 -13.16
C PHE A 48 -4.94 4.84 -14.16
N ASN A 49 -5.28 5.98 -14.76
CA ASN A 49 -4.38 6.67 -15.67
C ASN A 49 -3.71 7.84 -14.96
N PHE A 50 -2.43 8.02 -15.19
CA PHE A 50 -1.72 9.22 -14.78
C PHE A 50 -2.22 10.41 -15.61
N THR A 51 -2.74 11.44 -14.92
CA THR A 51 -3.05 12.72 -15.52
C THR A 51 -1.88 13.65 -15.20
N THR A 52 -1.16 14.04 -16.22
CA THR A 52 -0.02 14.94 -16.13
C THR A 52 -0.30 16.25 -16.83
N PHE A 53 0.37 17.29 -16.39
CA PHE A 53 0.29 18.65 -16.94
C PHE A 53 1.71 19.14 -17.20
N ASP A 54 1.85 20.18 -18.01
CA ASP A 54 3.13 20.88 -18.17
C ASP A 54 3.58 21.45 -16.82
N SER A 55 4.86 21.41 -16.54
CA SER A 55 5.40 21.91 -15.25
C SER A 55 5.39 23.44 -15.16
N GLU A 56 5.19 24.13 -16.29
CA GLU A 56 5.20 25.61 -16.37
C GLU A 56 6.44 26.23 -15.70
N GLY A 57 7.57 25.54 -15.78
CA GLY A 57 8.80 25.97 -15.16
C GLY A 57 8.97 25.62 -13.68
N THR A 58 8.02 24.88 -13.08
CA THR A 58 8.19 24.32 -11.73
C THR A 58 9.31 23.29 -11.76
N ASP A 59 10.37 23.52 -10.99
CA ASP A 59 11.56 22.67 -10.89
C ASP A 59 11.93 22.28 -9.45
N GLU A 60 11.20 22.82 -8.48
CA GLU A 60 11.30 22.48 -7.07
C GLU A 60 10.59 21.17 -6.72
N MET A 61 10.95 20.62 -5.57
CA MET A 61 10.35 19.40 -5.04
C MET A 61 8.86 19.56 -4.77
N ILE A 62 8.06 18.64 -5.27
CA ILE A 62 6.65 18.49 -4.92
C ILE A 62 6.52 17.28 -4.01
N ILE A 63 5.92 17.47 -2.84
CA ILE A 63 5.78 16.44 -1.82
C ILE A 63 4.33 16.30 -1.35
N GLN A 64 3.88 15.06 -1.17
CA GLN A 64 2.64 14.72 -0.49
C GLN A 64 2.95 13.82 0.70
N THR A 65 2.57 14.26 1.88
CA THR A 65 2.88 13.59 3.14
C THR A 65 1.64 12.95 3.76
N ASN A 66 1.87 11.98 4.67
CA ASN A 66 0.81 11.33 5.45
C ASN A 66 -0.32 10.73 4.60
N ILE A 67 0.01 10.15 3.45
CA ILE A 67 -0.95 9.43 2.61
C ILE A 67 -1.29 8.11 3.30
N PRO A 68 -2.51 7.91 3.82
CA PRO A 68 -2.85 6.66 4.46
C PRO A 68 -2.90 5.52 3.45
N PHE A 69 -2.47 4.33 3.86
CA PHE A 69 -2.59 3.13 3.04
C PHE A 69 -2.84 1.89 3.89
N TYR A 70 -3.45 0.89 3.27
CA TYR A 70 -3.70 -0.44 3.81
C TYR A 70 -3.17 -1.48 2.85
N SER A 71 -2.66 -2.59 3.40
CA SER A 71 -2.20 -3.73 2.59
C SER A 71 -2.40 -5.04 3.36
N LEU A 72 -2.23 -6.17 2.68
CA LEU A 72 -2.24 -7.49 3.30
C LEU A 72 -0.86 -8.13 3.14
N CYS A 73 -0.27 -8.49 4.26
CA CYS A 73 1.01 -9.22 4.28
C CYS A 73 0.88 -10.54 3.53
N GLU A 74 1.67 -10.74 2.49
CA GLU A 74 1.60 -11.95 1.65
C GLU A 74 1.90 -13.26 2.40
N HIS A 75 2.64 -13.18 3.53
CA HIS A 75 3.01 -14.36 4.33
C HIS A 75 1.87 -14.87 5.22
N HIS A 76 0.97 -14.00 5.68
CA HIS A 76 -0.04 -14.33 6.69
C HIS A 76 -1.46 -13.88 6.33
N VAL A 77 -1.63 -13.20 5.21
CA VAL A 77 -2.88 -12.51 4.82
C VAL A 77 -3.38 -11.57 5.94
N ALA A 78 -2.47 -11.13 6.80
CA ALA A 78 -2.76 -10.22 7.89
C ALA A 78 -2.58 -8.77 7.44
N PRO A 79 -3.46 -7.84 7.88
CA PRO A 79 -3.33 -6.44 7.51
C PRO A 79 -2.03 -5.81 8.02
N PHE A 80 -1.50 -4.89 7.23
CA PHE A 80 -0.60 -3.85 7.68
C PHE A 80 -1.04 -2.52 7.10
N PHE A 81 -0.81 -1.46 7.83
CA PHE A 81 -1.33 -0.15 7.47
C PHE A 81 -0.45 0.96 8.05
N GLY A 82 -0.53 2.11 7.44
CA GLY A 82 0.28 3.24 7.87
C GLY A 82 0.14 4.43 6.96
N VAL A 83 1.24 5.17 6.82
CA VAL A 83 1.29 6.36 5.99
C VAL A 83 2.47 6.29 5.02
N GLY A 84 2.26 6.86 3.84
CA GLY A 84 3.27 7.08 2.82
C GLY A 84 3.60 8.57 2.67
N HIS A 85 4.85 8.83 2.36
CA HIS A 85 5.36 10.14 1.95
C HIS A 85 5.97 9.97 0.56
N ILE A 86 5.49 10.76 -0.40
CA ILE A 86 5.91 10.66 -1.80
C ILE A 86 6.34 12.04 -2.26
N ALA A 87 7.54 12.13 -2.80
CA ALA A 87 8.06 13.34 -3.41
C ALA A 87 8.60 13.07 -4.81
N TYR A 88 8.55 14.08 -5.67
CA TYR A 88 9.24 14.07 -6.94
C TYR A 88 9.75 15.48 -7.28
N ILE A 89 10.83 15.53 -8.06
CA ILE A 89 11.34 16.77 -8.64
C ILE A 89 10.95 16.74 -10.13
N PRO A 90 10.10 17.67 -10.58
CA PRO A 90 9.65 17.69 -11.97
C PRO A 90 10.80 17.88 -12.96
N ASN A 91 10.65 17.31 -14.16
CA ASN A 91 11.43 17.70 -15.33
C ASN A 91 10.56 18.62 -16.21
N LYS A 92 9.63 18.05 -16.97
CA LYS A 92 8.72 18.81 -17.85
C LYS A 92 7.25 18.63 -17.47
N LYS A 93 6.95 17.73 -16.54
CA LYS A 93 5.58 17.36 -16.18
C LYS A 93 5.38 17.40 -14.69
N ILE A 94 4.20 17.86 -14.29
CA ILE A 94 3.66 17.67 -12.95
C ILE A 94 2.46 16.71 -13.01
N VAL A 95 2.15 16.07 -11.90
CA VAL A 95 1.05 15.10 -11.80
C VAL A 95 -0.07 15.65 -10.93
N GLY A 96 -1.31 15.31 -11.27
CA GLY A 96 -2.45 15.62 -10.39
C GLY A 96 -2.25 14.98 -9.02
N LEU A 97 -2.39 15.75 -7.94
CA LEU A 97 -2.06 15.33 -6.55
C LEU A 97 -2.72 14.01 -6.16
N SER A 98 -3.99 13.79 -6.54
CA SER A 98 -4.70 12.54 -6.26
C SER A 98 -4.06 11.29 -6.89
N LYS A 99 -3.20 11.47 -7.89
CA LYS A 99 -2.54 10.34 -8.59
C LYS A 99 -1.40 9.74 -7.78
N LEU A 100 -0.78 10.52 -6.91
CA LEU A 100 0.24 10.00 -5.98
C LEU A 100 -0.40 9.01 -4.99
N ALA A 101 -1.51 9.40 -4.36
CA ALA A 101 -2.25 8.51 -3.47
C ALA A 101 -2.78 7.26 -4.19
N ARG A 102 -3.38 7.43 -5.37
CA ARG A 102 -3.87 6.29 -6.17
C ARG A 102 -2.77 5.35 -6.64
N CYS A 103 -1.57 5.88 -6.91
CA CYS A 103 -0.41 5.07 -7.24
C CYS A 103 0.00 4.20 -6.03
N LEU A 104 -0.02 4.77 -4.84
CA LEU A 104 0.23 4.00 -3.61
C LEU A 104 -0.82 2.90 -3.43
N ASP A 105 -2.10 3.22 -3.55
CA ASP A 105 -3.20 2.25 -3.42
C ASP A 105 -3.11 1.13 -4.46
N LEU A 106 -2.74 1.44 -5.70
CA LEU A 106 -2.57 0.45 -6.78
C LEU A 106 -1.62 -0.68 -6.39
N TYR A 107 -0.54 -0.36 -5.70
CA TYR A 107 0.46 -1.33 -5.26
C TYR A 107 0.20 -1.86 -3.85
N ALA A 108 -0.48 -1.10 -2.99
CA ALA A 108 -0.79 -1.51 -1.63
C ALA A 108 -1.97 -2.48 -1.54
N ASN A 109 -3.03 -2.31 -2.34
CA ASN A 109 -4.25 -3.13 -2.31
C ASN A 109 -4.03 -4.52 -2.95
N LYS A 110 -3.06 -5.26 -2.44
CA LYS A 110 -2.65 -6.61 -2.91
C LYS A 110 -2.10 -7.42 -1.74
N LEU A 111 -1.83 -8.70 -2.00
CA LEU A 111 -0.95 -9.47 -1.13
C LEU A 111 0.49 -9.01 -1.38
N GLN A 112 1.09 -8.36 -0.39
CA GLN A 112 2.34 -7.61 -0.58
C GLN A 112 3.31 -7.72 0.60
N ASN A 113 4.50 -7.21 0.38
CA ASN A 113 5.40 -6.74 1.42
C ASN A 113 5.70 -5.25 1.22
N GLN A 114 6.05 -4.58 2.31
CA GLN A 114 6.20 -3.12 2.32
C GLN A 114 7.36 -2.65 1.44
N GLU A 115 8.45 -3.40 1.38
CA GLU A 115 9.64 -3.12 0.58
C GLU A 115 9.31 -3.09 -0.92
N ARG A 116 8.50 -4.04 -1.37
CA ARG A 116 8.05 -4.13 -2.76
C ARG A 116 7.12 -2.98 -3.12
N ILE A 117 6.15 -2.64 -2.25
CA ILE A 117 5.27 -1.48 -2.47
C ILE A 117 6.12 -0.22 -2.65
N THR A 118 7.05 0.04 -1.73
CA THR A 118 7.93 1.21 -1.74
C THR A 118 8.68 1.32 -3.05
N THR A 119 9.23 0.20 -3.52
CA THR A 119 10.00 0.14 -4.77
C THR A 119 9.11 0.36 -5.98
N GLN A 120 7.98 -0.35 -6.08
CA GLN A 120 7.09 -0.28 -7.23
C GLN A 120 6.47 1.11 -7.40
N VAL A 121 6.07 1.76 -6.30
CA VAL A 121 5.55 3.14 -6.34
C VAL A 121 6.60 4.10 -6.87
N ALA A 122 7.84 4.04 -6.36
CA ALA A 122 8.90 4.93 -6.78
C ALA A 122 9.27 4.74 -8.26
N GLU A 123 9.42 3.50 -8.70
CA GLU A 123 9.75 3.16 -10.09
C GLU A 123 8.63 3.55 -11.06
N ARG A 124 7.38 3.33 -10.68
CA ARG A 124 6.23 3.75 -11.48
C ARG A 124 6.17 5.26 -11.67
N LEU A 125 6.33 6.01 -10.59
CA LEU A 125 6.34 7.48 -10.66
C LEU A 125 7.50 8.01 -11.49
N MET A 126 8.69 7.42 -11.33
CA MET A 126 9.86 7.79 -12.14
C MET A 126 9.60 7.62 -13.64
N LEU A 127 8.97 6.49 -14.02
CA LEU A 127 8.65 6.18 -15.41
C LEU A 127 7.57 7.11 -15.98
N GLU A 128 6.48 7.33 -15.26
CA GLU A 128 5.32 8.08 -15.76
C GLU A 128 5.57 9.59 -15.85
N LEU A 129 6.40 10.12 -14.95
CA LEU A 129 6.65 11.56 -14.86
C LEU A 129 7.93 11.99 -15.59
N ASP A 130 8.78 11.05 -15.98
CA ASP A 130 10.13 11.38 -16.45
C ASP A 130 10.81 12.39 -15.51
N ALA A 131 10.66 12.17 -14.20
CA ALA A 131 11.09 13.11 -13.17
C ALA A 131 12.62 13.15 -13.04
N LYS A 132 13.17 14.26 -12.55
CA LYS A 132 14.60 14.36 -12.18
C LYS A 132 14.94 13.46 -10.98
N GLY A 133 13.96 13.18 -10.13
CA GLY A 133 14.08 12.28 -9.00
C GLY A 133 12.74 11.97 -8.36
N VAL A 134 12.66 10.83 -7.68
CA VAL A 134 11.50 10.38 -6.90
C VAL A 134 11.97 9.85 -5.55
N ALA A 135 11.24 10.17 -4.50
CA ALA A 135 11.44 9.65 -3.15
C ALA A 135 10.12 9.10 -2.61
N VAL A 136 10.17 7.89 -2.08
CA VAL A 136 9.03 7.26 -1.39
C VAL A 136 9.51 6.73 -0.06
N VAL A 137 8.78 7.09 1.01
CA VAL A 137 8.98 6.54 2.36
C VAL A 137 7.62 6.02 2.85
N LEU A 138 7.58 4.78 3.29
CA LEU A 138 6.41 4.18 3.93
C LEU A 138 6.72 3.89 5.39
N LYS A 139 5.77 4.19 6.27
CA LYS A 139 5.84 3.89 7.71
C LYS A 139 4.57 3.15 8.10
N ALA A 140 4.68 1.90 8.54
CA ALA A 140 3.51 1.06 8.82
C ALA A 140 3.66 0.17 10.04
N GLN A 141 2.53 -0.21 10.62
CA GLN A 141 2.39 -1.27 11.62
C GLN A 141 1.90 -2.54 10.94
N HIS A 142 2.49 -3.67 11.32
CA HIS A 142 2.19 -4.99 10.78
C HIS A 142 1.46 -5.85 11.80
N LEU A 143 0.17 -6.14 11.59
CA LEU A 143 -0.59 -6.95 12.55
C LEU A 143 -0.05 -8.37 12.69
N CYS A 144 0.61 -8.91 11.67
CA CYS A 144 1.28 -10.21 11.78
C CYS A 144 2.40 -10.22 12.84
N MET A 145 2.94 -9.06 13.23
CA MET A 145 3.91 -8.88 14.32
C MET A 145 3.25 -8.39 15.62
N CYS A 146 2.22 -7.54 15.50
CA CYS A 146 1.61 -6.89 16.67
C CYS A 146 0.71 -7.85 17.47
N MET A 147 -0.21 -8.56 16.78
CA MET A 147 -1.28 -9.33 17.41
C MET A 147 -0.93 -10.80 17.68
N ARG A 148 0.10 -11.33 17.04
CA ARG A 148 0.54 -12.72 17.14
C ARG A 148 2.06 -12.83 16.99
N GLY A 149 2.62 -14.04 17.07
CA GLY A 149 4.06 -14.29 16.94
C GLY A 149 4.85 -13.54 17.99
N VAL A 150 5.65 -12.58 17.58
CA VAL A 150 6.54 -11.80 18.48
C VAL A 150 5.80 -10.81 19.38
N LYS A 151 4.54 -10.49 19.09
CA LYS A 151 3.63 -9.63 19.88
C LYS A 151 4.27 -8.28 20.25
N LYS A 152 4.84 -7.58 19.27
CA LYS A 152 5.45 -6.26 19.46
C LYS A 152 4.49 -5.17 19.02
N HIS A 153 3.78 -4.60 19.98
CA HIS A 153 2.93 -3.43 19.81
C HIS A 153 3.81 -2.18 19.56
N ASP A 154 3.26 -1.17 18.94
CA ASP A 154 3.91 0.12 18.68
C ASP A 154 5.22 0.05 17.90
N THR A 155 5.50 -1.09 17.26
CA THR A 155 6.63 -1.23 16.36
C THR A 155 6.27 -0.74 14.96
N TRP A 156 7.03 0.21 14.46
CA TRP A 156 6.87 0.78 13.13
C TRP A 156 7.98 0.30 12.20
N THR A 157 7.60 -0.22 11.05
CA THR A 157 8.54 -0.53 9.97
C THR A 157 8.60 0.66 9.03
N ILE A 158 9.81 1.11 8.72
CA ILE A 158 10.03 2.20 7.76
C ILE A 158 10.84 1.65 6.59
N THR A 159 10.32 1.84 5.39
CA THR A 159 11.00 1.50 4.14
C THR A 159 11.12 2.74 3.27
N SER A 160 12.21 2.84 2.50
CA SER A 160 12.46 3.98 1.63
C SER A 160 13.01 3.54 0.26
N LYS A 161 12.63 4.26 -0.78
CA LYS A 161 13.22 4.17 -2.12
C LYS A 161 13.44 5.57 -2.65
N LEU A 162 14.69 5.85 -3.00
CA LEU A 162 15.15 7.13 -3.55
C LEU A 162 15.75 6.87 -4.93
N ILE A 163 15.37 7.66 -5.92
CA ILE A 163 15.82 7.53 -7.32
C ILE A 163 16.23 8.89 -7.86
N GLY A 164 17.21 8.94 -8.75
CA GLY A 164 17.72 10.17 -9.37
C GLY A 164 18.24 11.15 -8.35
N ALA A 165 17.88 12.43 -8.46
CA ALA A 165 18.37 13.50 -7.61
C ALA A 165 18.30 13.20 -6.10
N PHE A 166 17.24 12.55 -5.62
CA PHE A 166 17.14 12.16 -4.20
C PHE A 166 18.17 11.11 -3.77
N LYS A 167 18.69 10.32 -4.71
CA LYS A 167 19.74 9.33 -4.41
C LYS A 167 21.13 9.92 -4.55
N GLU A 168 21.32 10.84 -5.49
CA GLU A 168 22.61 11.36 -5.94
C GLU A 168 22.99 12.65 -5.23
N ASP A 169 22.01 13.48 -4.80
CA ASP A 169 22.23 14.75 -4.11
C ASP A 169 21.76 14.68 -2.65
N ASP A 170 22.71 14.81 -1.74
CA ASP A 170 22.46 14.82 -0.29
C ASP A 170 21.60 16.01 0.16
N LYS A 171 21.63 17.15 -0.55
CA LYS A 171 20.81 18.32 -0.19
C LYS A 171 19.34 18.02 -0.46
N ALA A 172 19.01 17.54 -1.67
CA ALA A 172 17.64 17.16 -2.02
C ALA A 172 17.11 16.06 -1.08
N ARG A 173 17.96 15.06 -0.79
CA ARG A 173 17.61 14.00 0.17
C ARG A 173 17.31 14.54 1.56
N ASN A 174 18.17 15.38 2.10
CA ASN A 174 18.04 15.91 3.44
C ASN A 174 16.83 16.86 3.56
N GLU A 175 16.57 17.66 2.54
CA GLU A 175 15.38 18.49 2.47
C GLU A 175 14.11 17.65 2.56
N PHE A 176 13.98 16.63 1.72
CA PHE A 176 12.87 15.68 1.77
C PHE A 176 12.70 15.04 3.15
N LEU A 177 13.78 14.48 3.71
CA LEU A 177 13.73 13.82 5.01
C LEU A 177 13.37 14.78 6.16
N ASN A 178 13.69 16.06 6.05
CA ASN A 178 13.29 17.07 7.03
C ASN A 178 11.80 17.42 6.93
N MET A 179 11.22 17.40 5.74
CA MET A 179 9.80 17.71 5.53
C MET A 179 8.84 16.59 5.97
N ILE A 180 9.36 15.37 6.18
CA ILE A 180 8.54 14.20 6.59
C ILE A 180 8.73 13.77 8.06
N LYS A 181 9.47 14.55 8.84
CA LYS A 181 9.70 14.27 10.29
C LYS A 181 8.44 14.37 11.14
#